data_fdca499ea6d8f3822b7066dba929b2a9
#
_entry.id   fdca499ea6d8f3822b7066dba929b2a9
#
_cell.length_a   1.000
_cell.length_b   1.000
_cell.length_c   1.000
_cell.angle_alpha   90.00
_cell.angle_beta   90.00
_cell.angle_gamma   90.00
#
_symmetry.space_group_name_H-M   'P 1'
#
loop_
_entity.id
_entity.type
_entity.pdbx_description
1 polymer ?
#
loop_
_entity_poly.entity_id
_entity_poly.type
_entity_poly.pdbx_seq_one_letter_code
_entity_poly.pdbx_strand_id
1 'polypeptide(L)'
;PSSLVGSEMCIRDRVKEEVDLDCIAQREQKLRHDVKARIEEFCELAGHQQIHKGLTSRDLTDNVEQLQILQSLKLVRVKTVAALNKLSRLVEEYKNLVLVARTHNVPAQLSSVGRRLAMFGEEVLLGLEQLDLFIESYPLRGLKGAVGTRLDLLQLFEGKKERLEQLDQKVAEHLGASRTLLASGQVY
;
A
#
# COMPACT_ATOMS: atom_id res chain seq x y z
N PRO A 1 19.71 -13.11 26.38
CA PRO A 1 19.20 -11.96 25.62
C PRO A 1 19.85 -11.72 24.27
N SER A 2 20.89 -12.49 23.91
CA SER A 2 21.67 -12.29 22.67
C SER A 2 21.25 -13.16 21.48
N SER A 3 20.32 -14.09 21.63
CA SER A 3 19.98 -15.05 20.57
C SER A 3 18.98 -14.54 19.52
N LEU A 4 18.13 -13.55 19.84
CA LEU A 4 17.15 -13.00 18.90
C LEU A 4 17.79 -12.05 17.88
N VAL A 5 18.76 -11.25 18.30
CA VAL A 5 19.47 -10.31 17.39
C VAL A 5 20.29 -11.04 16.33
N GLY A 6 20.88 -12.20 16.70
CA GLY A 6 21.61 -13.02 15.73
C GLY A 6 20.72 -13.72 14.69
N SER A 7 19.47 -14.09 15.07
CA SER A 7 18.52 -14.73 14.14
C SER A 7 17.91 -13.73 13.16
N GLU A 8 17.64 -12.50 13.56
CA GLU A 8 17.11 -11.44 12.69
C GLU A 8 18.14 -11.02 11.62
N MET A 9 19.39 -10.88 11.98
CA MET A 9 20.48 -10.64 11.02
C MET A 9 20.64 -11.78 10.02
N CYS A 10 20.56 -13.04 10.47
CA CYS A 10 20.66 -14.20 9.59
C CYS A 10 19.53 -14.31 8.57
N ILE A 11 18.30 -13.90 8.91
CA ILE A 11 17.15 -13.89 7.99
C ILE A 11 17.34 -12.81 6.92
N ARG A 12 17.79 -11.62 7.32
CA ARG A 12 17.97 -10.47 6.43
C ARG A 12 19.07 -10.72 5.38
N ASP A 13 20.16 -11.38 5.77
CA ASP A 13 21.28 -11.66 4.87
C ASP A 13 21.03 -12.85 3.93
N ARG A 14 19.97 -13.62 4.14
CA ARG A 14 19.62 -14.80 3.34
C ARG A 14 18.42 -14.60 2.41
N VAL A 15 17.82 -13.42 2.41
CA VAL A 15 16.78 -13.07 1.45
C VAL A 15 17.40 -13.04 0.05
N LYS A 16 17.06 -13.99 -0.78
CA LYS A 16 17.48 -14.01 -2.18
C LYS A 16 16.55 -13.07 -2.95
N GLU A 17 17.13 -12.34 -3.90
CA GLU A 17 16.39 -11.46 -4.80
C GLU A 17 15.50 -12.26 -5.77
N GLU A 18 15.80 -13.52 -6.01
CA GLU A 18 15.06 -14.41 -6.89
C GLU A 18 14.40 -15.54 -6.12
N VAL A 19 13.10 -15.71 -6.35
CA VAL A 19 12.26 -16.80 -5.84
C VAL A 19 12.07 -17.82 -6.94
N ASP A 20 12.17 -19.11 -6.62
CA ASP A 20 11.92 -20.20 -7.58
C ASP A 20 10.41 -20.42 -7.71
N LEU A 21 9.83 -19.90 -8.80
CA LEU A 21 8.40 -20.01 -9.08
C LEU A 21 7.98 -21.46 -9.40
N ASP A 22 8.85 -22.27 -10.00
CA ASP A 22 8.55 -23.67 -10.32
C ASP A 22 8.51 -24.51 -9.03
N CYS A 23 9.43 -24.25 -8.11
CA CYS A 23 9.41 -24.86 -6.79
C CYS A 23 8.14 -24.50 -6.01
N ILE A 24 7.74 -23.23 -6.02
CA ILE A 24 6.47 -22.78 -5.41
C ILE A 24 5.28 -23.49 -6.03
N ALA A 25 5.20 -23.59 -7.36
CA ALA A 25 4.10 -24.26 -8.05
C ALA A 25 4.00 -25.75 -7.68
N GLN A 26 5.13 -26.46 -7.57
CA GLN A 26 5.16 -27.86 -7.12
C GLN A 26 4.70 -28.02 -5.66
N ARG A 27 5.09 -27.09 -4.78
CA ARG A 27 4.63 -27.07 -3.39
C ARG A 27 3.13 -26.79 -3.31
N GLU A 28 2.64 -25.83 -4.10
CA GLU A 28 1.22 -25.48 -4.14
C GLU A 28 0.35 -26.66 -4.57
N GLN A 29 0.77 -27.43 -5.57
CA GLN A 29 0.08 -28.65 -5.99
C GLN A 29 -0.04 -29.68 -4.86
N LYS A 30 1.00 -29.81 -4.03
CA LYS A 30 1.01 -30.75 -2.90
C LYS A 30 0.20 -30.26 -1.72
N LEU A 31 0.38 -28.98 -1.36
CA LEU A 31 -0.21 -28.37 -0.18
C LEU A 31 -1.64 -27.90 -0.41
N ARG A 32 -2.03 -27.68 -1.67
CA ARG A 32 -3.30 -27.05 -2.10
C ARG A 32 -3.55 -25.71 -1.39
N HIS A 33 -2.49 -24.96 -1.19
CA HIS A 33 -2.52 -23.67 -0.50
C HIS A 33 -1.37 -22.78 -1.01
N ASP A 34 -1.72 -21.75 -1.76
CA ASP A 34 -0.80 -20.84 -2.45
C ASP A 34 0.15 -20.10 -1.51
N VAL A 35 -0.39 -19.46 -0.47
CA VAL A 35 0.41 -18.70 0.50
C VAL A 35 1.34 -19.61 1.29
N LYS A 36 0.87 -20.80 1.68
CA LYS A 36 1.69 -21.78 2.41
C LYS A 36 2.89 -22.23 1.58
N ALA A 37 2.69 -22.45 0.27
CA ALA A 37 3.77 -22.81 -0.65
C ALA A 37 4.86 -21.73 -0.70
N ARG A 38 4.47 -20.47 -0.76
CA ARG A 38 5.39 -19.31 -0.77
C ARG A 38 6.14 -19.18 0.56
N ILE A 39 5.44 -19.37 1.67
CA ILE A 39 6.06 -19.35 3.00
C ILE A 39 7.10 -20.47 3.15
N GLU A 40 6.79 -21.70 2.70
CA GLU A 40 7.73 -22.81 2.78
C GLU A 40 8.96 -22.58 1.91
N GLU A 41 8.79 -22.07 0.70
CA GLU A 41 9.90 -21.67 -0.16
C GLU A 41 10.78 -20.61 0.51
N PHE A 42 10.17 -19.55 1.05
CA PHE A 42 10.91 -18.53 1.77
C PHE A 42 11.66 -19.09 2.99
N CYS A 43 11.01 -19.95 3.78
CA CYS A 43 11.62 -20.57 4.95
C CYS A 43 12.83 -21.45 4.59
N GLU A 44 12.75 -22.17 3.47
CA GLU A 44 13.86 -22.97 2.98
C GLU A 44 15.04 -22.10 2.52
N LEU A 45 14.76 -21.06 1.75
CA LEU A 45 15.78 -20.10 1.32
C LEU A 45 16.44 -19.36 2.49
N ALA A 46 15.65 -18.99 3.51
CA ALA A 46 16.13 -18.32 4.71
C ALA A 46 16.83 -19.28 5.70
N GLY A 47 16.61 -20.59 5.57
CA GLY A 47 17.09 -21.59 6.52
C GLY A 47 16.45 -21.55 7.90
N HIS A 48 15.26 -20.91 8.02
CA HIS A 48 14.51 -20.74 9.26
C HIS A 48 13.01 -20.77 9.03
N GLN A 49 12.26 -21.30 10.00
CA GLN A 49 10.79 -21.34 9.97
C GLN A 49 10.14 -20.30 10.91
N GLN A 50 10.70 -19.09 10.96
CA GLN A 50 10.23 -18.07 11.92
C GLN A 50 9.17 -17.13 11.33
N ILE A 51 9.17 -16.92 10.02
CA ILE A 51 8.43 -15.83 9.37
C ILE A 51 6.92 -15.88 9.54
N HIS A 52 6.34 -17.05 9.80
CA HIS A 52 4.89 -17.22 9.88
C HIS A 52 4.38 -17.61 11.27
N LYS A 53 5.21 -17.52 12.31
CA LYS A 53 4.79 -17.86 13.67
C LYS A 53 3.76 -16.87 14.20
N GLY A 54 2.62 -17.39 14.67
CA GLY A 54 1.51 -16.60 15.19
C GLY A 54 0.73 -15.80 14.14
N LEU A 55 0.97 -16.04 12.84
CA LEU A 55 0.36 -15.33 11.72
C LEU A 55 -0.62 -16.22 10.97
N THR A 56 -1.48 -15.58 10.18
CA THR A 56 -2.32 -16.24 9.17
C THR A 56 -1.92 -15.82 7.77
N SER A 57 -2.35 -16.55 6.74
CA SER A 57 -2.10 -16.22 5.35
C SER A 57 -2.54 -14.79 4.98
N ARG A 58 -3.65 -14.33 5.54
CA ARG A 58 -4.16 -12.97 5.32
C ARG A 58 -3.30 -11.88 5.96
N ASP A 59 -2.51 -12.18 6.98
CA ASP A 59 -1.52 -11.23 7.50
C ASP A 59 -0.43 -10.92 6.46
N LEU A 60 -0.18 -11.84 5.52
CA LEU A 60 0.70 -11.60 4.38
C LEU A 60 -0.05 -10.96 3.21
N THR A 61 -1.08 -11.64 2.68
CA THR A 61 -1.75 -11.24 1.43
C THR A 61 -2.42 -9.87 1.52
N ASP A 62 -3.17 -9.60 2.60
CA ASP A 62 -3.89 -8.33 2.72
C ASP A 62 -2.92 -7.14 2.87
N ASN A 63 -1.81 -7.30 3.61
CA ASN A 63 -0.81 -6.23 3.70
C ASN A 63 -0.10 -6.01 2.35
N VAL A 64 0.19 -7.07 1.59
CA VAL A 64 0.79 -6.95 0.25
C VAL A 64 -0.18 -6.24 -0.71
N GLU A 65 -1.45 -6.62 -0.74
CA GLU A 65 -2.48 -5.97 -1.55
C GLU A 65 -2.62 -4.48 -1.20
N GLN A 66 -2.66 -4.15 0.08
CA GLN A 66 -2.73 -2.76 0.54
C GLN A 66 -1.48 -1.95 0.18
N LEU A 67 -0.29 -2.55 0.23
CA LEU A 67 0.93 -1.91 -0.26
C LEU A 67 0.87 -1.65 -1.76
N GLN A 68 0.39 -2.60 -2.56
CA GLN A 68 0.22 -2.43 -4.00
C GLN A 68 -0.78 -1.31 -4.32
N ILE A 69 -1.89 -1.23 -3.56
CA ILE A 69 -2.86 -0.13 -3.68
C ILE A 69 -2.18 1.20 -3.35
N LEU A 70 -1.45 1.29 -2.22
CA LEU A 70 -0.75 2.51 -1.82
C LEU A 70 0.28 2.95 -2.88
N GLN A 71 1.03 2.03 -3.45
CA GLN A 71 1.97 2.31 -4.54
C GLN A 71 1.24 2.81 -5.79
N SER A 72 0.10 2.20 -6.13
CA SER A 72 -0.74 2.61 -7.26
C SER A 72 -1.30 4.03 -7.07
N LEU A 73 -1.78 4.35 -5.86
CA LEU A 73 -2.23 5.70 -5.52
C LEU A 73 -1.11 6.74 -5.66
N LYS A 74 0.10 6.43 -5.20
CA LYS A 74 1.29 7.29 -5.38
C LYS A 74 1.63 7.49 -6.86
N LEU A 75 1.50 6.45 -7.68
CA LEU A 75 1.70 6.56 -9.13
C LEU A 75 0.64 7.46 -9.79
N VAL A 76 -0.63 7.30 -9.42
CA VAL A 76 -1.72 8.17 -9.89
C VAL A 76 -1.43 9.62 -9.49
N ARG A 77 -1.01 9.87 -8.26
CA ARG A 77 -0.59 11.20 -7.79
C ARG A 77 0.47 11.83 -8.69
N VAL A 78 1.55 11.10 -8.98
CA VAL A 78 2.63 11.60 -9.85
C VAL A 78 2.11 11.97 -11.23
N LYS A 79 1.27 11.13 -11.82
CA LYS A 79 0.66 11.39 -13.15
C LYS A 79 -0.29 12.59 -13.10
N THR A 80 -1.07 12.75 -12.05
CA THR A 80 -1.98 13.88 -11.85
C THR A 80 -1.20 15.20 -11.73
N VAL A 81 -0.13 15.22 -10.94
CA VAL A 81 0.75 16.41 -10.84
C VAL A 81 1.36 16.76 -12.20
N ALA A 82 1.82 15.78 -12.98
CA ALA A 82 2.36 16.01 -14.31
C ALA A 82 1.29 16.57 -15.26
N ALA A 83 0.06 16.08 -15.20
CA ALA A 83 -1.07 16.59 -15.99
C ALA A 83 -1.42 18.03 -15.61
N LEU A 84 -1.49 18.34 -14.31
CA LEU A 84 -1.74 19.69 -13.80
C LEU A 84 -0.65 20.68 -14.23
N ASN A 85 0.62 20.28 -14.16
CA ASN A 85 1.74 21.12 -14.63
C ASN A 85 1.63 21.44 -16.13
N LYS A 86 1.24 20.47 -16.96
CA LYS A 86 1.00 20.70 -18.38
C LYS A 86 -0.21 21.61 -18.60
N LEU A 87 -1.29 21.37 -17.87
CA LEU A 87 -2.50 22.17 -17.97
C LEU A 87 -2.25 23.62 -17.53
N SER A 88 -1.48 23.86 -16.47
CA SER A 88 -1.08 25.18 -16.00
C SER A 88 -0.31 25.95 -17.08
N ARG A 89 0.61 25.31 -17.79
CA ARG A 89 1.31 25.93 -18.91
C ARG A 89 0.37 26.33 -20.06
N LEU A 90 -0.58 25.47 -20.39
CA LEU A 90 -1.58 25.76 -21.42
C LEU A 90 -2.52 26.90 -20.99
N VAL A 91 -2.89 26.96 -19.71
CA VAL A 91 -3.67 28.06 -19.14
C VAL A 91 -2.93 29.40 -19.37
N GLU A 92 -1.64 29.45 -19.03
CA GLU A 92 -0.82 30.66 -19.21
C GLU A 92 -0.64 31.03 -20.67
N GLU A 93 -0.40 30.05 -21.54
CA GLU A 93 -0.23 30.25 -23.00
C GLU A 93 -1.51 30.84 -23.64
N TYR A 94 -2.69 30.31 -23.24
CA TYR A 94 -3.96 30.69 -23.88
C TYR A 94 -4.82 31.65 -23.05
N LYS A 95 -4.27 32.28 -22.00
CA LYS A 95 -5.02 33.20 -21.14
C LYS A 95 -5.67 34.37 -21.87
N ASN A 96 -5.03 34.84 -22.94
CA ASN A 96 -5.49 35.97 -23.77
C ASN A 96 -6.22 35.56 -25.05
N LEU A 97 -6.32 34.24 -25.35
CA LEU A 97 -7.07 33.77 -26.50
C LEU A 97 -8.56 33.80 -26.22
N VAL A 98 -9.22 34.81 -26.78
CA VAL A 98 -10.65 35.07 -26.55
C VAL A 98 -11.52 34.02 -27.24
N LEU A 99 -12.52 33.55 -26.52
CA LEU A 99 -13.59 32.69 -27.02
C LEU A 99 -14.96 33.20 -26.56
N VAL A 100 -16.00 32.85 -27.31
CA VAL A 100 -17.39 33.10 -26.90
C VAL A 100 -17.85 31.89 -26.07
N ALA A 101 -18.07 32.11 -24.76
CA ALA A 101 -18.68 31.10 -23.92
C ALA A 101 -20.16 30.95 -24.26
N ARG A 102 -20.68 29.74 -24.13
CA ARG A 102 -22.06 29.37 -24.46
C ARG A 102 -22.78 28.85 -23.23
N THR A 103 -24.06 29.20 -23.14
CA THR A 103 -25.02 28.58 -22.21
C THR A 103 -26.23 28.09 -23.02
N HIS A 104 -26.76 26.93 -22.71
CA HIS A 104 -27.86 26.33 -23.49
C HIS A 104 -27.60 26.29 -25.01
N ASN A 105 -26.35 26.07 -25.41
CA ASN A 105 -25.86 26.04 -26.80
C ASN A 105 -25.94 27.38 -27.58
N VAL A 106 -26.26 28.48 -26.91
CA VAL A 106 -26.28 29.83 -27.50
C VAL A 106 -25.09 30.67 -27.01
N PRO A 107 -24.57 31.61 -27.82
CA PRO A 107 -23.56 32.57 -27.38
C PRO A 107 -24.06 33.37 -26.15
N ALA A 108 -23.22 33.50 -25.12
CA ALA A 108 -23.53 34.19 -23.91
C ALA A 108 -22.56 35.34 -23.61
N GLN A 109 -21.33 35.03 -23.27
CA GLN A 109 -20.34 36.03 -22.84
C GLN A 109 -18.95 35.72 -23.43
N LEU A 110 -18.08 36.73 -23.47
CA LEU A 110 -16.68 36.55 -23.77
C LEU A 110 -15.93 35.93 -22.60
N SER A 111 -15.05 35.04 -22.93
CA SER A 111 -14.14 34.36 -22.00
C SER A 111 -12.81 34.12 -22.67
N SER A 112 -11.91 33.34 -22.09
CA SER A 112 -10.69 32.89 -22.73
C SER A 112 -10.52 31.36 -22.69
N VAL A 113 -9.76 30.83 -23.63
CA VAL A 113 -9.41 29.42 -23.67
C VAL A 113 -8.65 29.04 -22.40
N GLY A 114 -7.69 29.87 -21.94
CA GLY A 114 -6.97 29.66 -20.71
C GLY A 114 -7.89 29.54 -19.50
N ARG A 115 -8.90 30.42 -19.36
CA ARG A 115 -9.88 30.32 -18.29
C ARG A 115 -10.68 29.00 -18.34
N ARG A 116 -11.04 28.55 -19.54
CA ARG A 116 -11.76 27.28 -19.70
C ARG A 116 -10.90 26.09 -19.30
N LEU A 117 -9.60 26.11 -19.62
CA LEU A 117 -8.65 25.09 -19.18
C LEU A 117 -8.43 25.15 -17.66
N ALA A 118 -8.38 26.34 -17.07
CA ALA A 118 -8.25 26.53 -15.64
C ALA A 118 -9.39 25.89 -14.83
N MET A 119 -10.63 25.96 -15.35
CA MET A 119 -11.77 25.30 -14.71
C MET A 119 -11.59 23.79 -14.57
N PHE A 120 -11.10 23.11 -15.62
CA PHE A 120 -10.77 21.69 -15.54
C PHE A 120 -9.59 21.42 -14.61
N GLY A 121 -8.59 22.32 -14.59
CA GLY A 121 -7.45 22.24 -13.69
C GLY A 121 -7.84 22.33 -12.22
N GLU A 122 -8.79 23.21 -11.88
CA GLU A 122 -9.30 23.36 -10.53
C GLU A 122 -10.00 22.10 -10.03
N GLU A 123 -10.84 21.46 -10.86
CA GLU A 123 -11.49 20.18 -10.50
C GLU A 123 -10.46 19.06 -10.26
N VAL A 124 -9.43 18.97 -11.12
CA VAL A 124 -8.36 17.97 -10.94
C VAL A 124 -7.52 18.28 -9.70
N LEU A 125 -7.29 19.56 -9.39
CA LEU A 125 -6.55 19.97 -8.19
C LEU A 125 -7.29 19.57 -6.91
N LEU A 126 -8.60 19.80 -6.84
CA LEU A 126 -9.44 19.35 -5.72
C LEU A 126 -9.36 17.83 -5.54
N GLY A 127 -9.40 17.08 -6.64
CA GLY A 127 -9.22 15.62 -6.61
C GLY A 127 -7.83 15.21 -6.11
N LEU A 128 -6.78 15.94 -6.49
CA LEU A 128 -5.42 15.69 -6.01
C LEU A 128 -5.28 15.92 -4.50
N GLU A 129 -5.88 16.98 -3.98
CA GLU A 129 -5.89 17.27 -2.54
C GLU A 129 -6.55 16.13 -1.74
N GLN A 130 -7.68 15.60 -2.23
CA GLN A 130 -8.33 14.44 -1.62
C GLN A 130 -7.46 13.17 -1.71
N LEU A 131 -6.79 12.96 -2.83
CA LEU A 131 -5.87 11.84 -3.02
C LEU A 131 -4.69 11.92 -2.05
N ASP A 132 -4.13 13.10 -1.82
CA ASP A 132 -3.02 13.30 -0.90
C ASP A 132 -3.43 12.98 0.55
N LEU A 133 -4.57 13.45 1.01
CA LEU A 133 -5.13 13.11 2.31
C LEU A 133 -5.38 11.61 2.45
N PHE A 134 -5.88 10.97 1.40
CA PHE A 134 -6.13 9.53 1.39
C PHE A 134 -4.83 8.72 1.47
N ILE A 135 -3.81 9.08 0.69
CA ILE A 135 -2.48 8.44 0.73
C ILE A 135 -1.85 8.59 2.12
N GLU A 136 -1.91 9.78 2.71
CA GLU A 136 -1.35 10.06 4.03
C GLU A 136 -2.01 9.21 5.13
N SER A 137 -3.31 9.02 5.04
CA SER A 137 -4.10 8.28 6.03
C SER A 137 -4.28 6.80 5.71
N TYR A 138 -3.74 6.29 4.59
CA TYR A 138 -3.99 4.93 4.13
C TYR A 138 -3.42 3.87 5.09
N PRO A 139 -4.27 3.01 5.68
CA PRO A 139 -3.82 2.03 6.66
C PRO A 139 -3.37 0.74 6.00
N LEU A 140 -2.46 0.01 6.64
CA LEU A 140 -2.27 -1.41 6.42
C LEU A 140 -3.17 -2.23 7.35
N ARG A 141 -3.40 -3.49 7.02
CA ARG A 141 -4.09 -4.41 7.92
C ARG A 141 -3.31 -4.59 9.23
N GLY A 142 -2.01 -4.70 9.15
CA GLY A 142 -1.15 -5.11 10.26
C GLY A 142 -1.23 -6.63 10.50
N LEU A 143 -0.66 -7.09 11.61
CA LEU A 143 -0.61 -8.50 11.99
C LEU A 143 -1.73 -8.80 12.98
N LYS A 144 -2.79 -9.47 12.55
CA LYS A 144 -4.03 -9.67 13.34
C LYS A 144 -4.33 -11.13 13.67
N GLY A 145 -3.67 -12.07 12.98
CA GLY A 145 -3.99 -13.49 13.07
C GLY A 145 -5.31 -13.86 12.41
N ALA A 146 -5.75 -15.10 12.57
CA ALA A 146 -6.87 -15.68 11.84
C ALA A 146 -8.21 -14.96 12.08
N VAL A 147 -8.48 -14.56 13.32
CA VAL A 147 -9.78 -13.98 13.73
C VAL A 147 -9.64 -12.57 14.31
N GLY A 148 -8.48 -11.95 14.20
CA GLY A 148 -8.26 -10.58 14.66
C GLY A 148 -7.95 -10.42 16.16
N THR A 149 -7.94 -11.49 16.93
CA THR A 149 -7.69 -11.46 18.39
C THR A 149 -6.22 -11.31 18.75
N ARG A 150 -5.31 -11.66 17.83
CA ARG A 150 -3.85 -11.65 18.03
C ARG A 150 -3.38 -12.56 19.17
N LEU A 151 -4.21 -13.55 19.54
CA LEU A 151 -3.95 -14.41 20.70
C LEU A 151 -2.65 -15.19 20.55
N ASP A 152 -2.39 -15.75 19.36
CA ASP A 152 -1.18 -16.51 19.07
C ASP A 152 0.08 -15.63 19.19
N LEU A 153 0.01 -14.39 18.67
CA LEU A 153 1.09 -13.42 18.82
C LEU A 153 1.28 -13.00 20.29
N LEU A 154 0.20 -12.78 21.02
CA LEU A 154 0.27 -12.44 22.43
C LEU A 154 0.92 -13.57 23.24
N GLN A 155 0.59 -14.82 22.93
CA GLN A 155 1.23 -15.98 23.54
C GLN A 155 2.72 -16.07 23.19
N LEU A 156 3.08 -15.79 21.93
CA LEU A 156 4.48 -15.75 21.49
C LEU A 156 5.28 -14.67 22.24
N PHE A 157 4.65 -13.57 22.61
CA PHE A 157 5.23 -12.50 23.43
C PHE A 157 5.03 -12.68 24.93
N GLU A 158 4.69 -13.87 25.39
CA GLU A 158 4.52 -14.17 26.83
C GLU A 158 3.51 -13.24 27.53
N GLY A 159 2.44 -12.84 26.84
CA GLY A 159 1.41 -11.94 27.36
C GLY A 159 1.78 -10.46 27.38
N LYS A 160 2.94 -10.05 26.85
CA LYS A 160 3.43 -8.66 26.87
C LYS A 160 2.76 -7.83 25.77
N LYS A 161 1.65 -7.16 26.09
CA LYS A 161 0.85 -6.34 25.15
C LYS A 161 1.65 -5.22 24.51
N GLU A 162 2.52 -4.57 25.26
CA GLU A 162 3.35 -3.46 24.79
C GLU A 162 4.28 -3.89 23.63
N ARG A 163 4.78 -5.13 23.64
CA ARG A 163 5.58 -5.68 22.55
C ARG A 163 4.75 -5.93 21.30
N LEU A 164 3.49 -6.31 21.48
CA LEU A 164 2.58 -6.53 20.37
C LEU A 164 2.19 -5.22 19.67
N GLU A 165 2.00 -4.14 20.45
CA GLU A 165 1.76 -2.80 19.91
C GLU A 165 2.98 -2.25 19.18
N GLN A 166 4.17 -2.42 19.76
CA GLN A 166 5.44 -2.06 19.11
C GLN A 166 5.69 -2.85 17.81
N LEU A 167 5.25 -4.10 17.73
CA LEU A 167 5.35 -4.89 16.50
C LEU A 167 4.53 -4.27 15.38
N ASP A 168 3.25 -3.91 15.62
CA ASP A 168 2.40 -3.27 14.61
C ASP A 168 3.01 -1.95 14.12
N GLN A 169 3.51 -1.13 15.03
CA GLN A 169 4.17 0.13 14.68
C GLN A 169 5.40 -0.11 13.81
N LYS A 170 6.28 -1.02 14.20
CA LYS A 170 7.49 -1.36 13.43
C LYS A 170 7.16 -1.91 12.05
N VAL A 171 6.11 -2.72 11.93
CA VAL A 171 5.66 -3.24 10.64
C VAL A 171 5.14 -2.10 9.76
N ALA A 172 4.31 -1.20 10.29
CA ALA A 172 3.82 -0.05 9.56
C ALA A 172 4.97 0.86 9.09
N GLU A 173 5.89 1.19 9.98
CA GLU A 173 7.08 2.00 9.67
C GLU A 173 7.96 1.35 8.60
N HIS A 174 8.25 0.04 8.74
CA HIS A 174 9.06 -0.71 7.77
C HIS A 174 8.43 -0.73 6.38
N LEU A 175 7.10 -0.85 6.32
CA LEU A 175 6.33 -0.88 5.08
C LEU A 175 5.97 0.53 4.55
N GLY A 176 6.37 1.59 5.26
CA GLY A 176 6.15 2.97 4.85
C GLY A 176 4.68 3.42 4.92
N ALA A 177 3.90 2.82 5.82
CA ALA A 177 2.54 3.22 6.11
C ALA A 177 2.43 4.03 7.41
N SER A 178 1.44 4.93 7.48
CA SER A 178 1.25 5.79 8.65
C SER A 178 0.61 5.06 9.83
N ARG A 179 -0.17 4.00 9.56
CA ARG A 179 -0.92 3.26 10.59
C ARG A 179 -1.34 1.88 10.12
N THR A 180 -1.77 1.04 11.09
CA THR A 180 -2.48 -0.21 10.83
C THR A 180 -3.94 -0.12 11.29
N LEU A 181 -4.81 -0.97 10.74
CA LEU A 181 -6.18 -1.13 11.22
C LEU A 181 -6.18 -1.67 12.65
N LEU A 182 -7.12 -1.22 13.47
CA LEU A 182 -7.21 -1.66 14.87
C LEU A 182 -7.88 -3.02 15.00
N ALA A 183 -8.99 -3.21 14.31
CA ALA A 183 -9.78 -4.44 14.36
C ALA A 183 -9.99 -4.97 12.94
N SER A 184 -9.39 -6.09 12.65
CA SER A 184 -9.52 -6.79 11.37
C SER A 184 -9.20 -8.26 11.59
N GLY A 185 -9.97 -9.14 10.97
CA GLY A 185 -9.77 -10.59 10.99
C GLY A 185 -9.73 -11.16 9.58
N GLN A 186 -9.57 -12.47 9.48
CA GLN A 186 -9.68 -13.19 8.21
C GLN A 186 -11.14 -13.44 7.82
N VAL A 187 -12.05 -13.38 8.78
CA VAL A 187 -13.48 -13.62 8.57
C VAL A 187 -14.14 -12.33 8.10
N TYR A 188 -14.90 -12.42 7.02
CA TYR A 188 -15.68 -11.36 6.39
C TYR A 188 -17.17 -11.71 6.44
#